data_b81daeae8893a7cb0303bc9bed39f987
#
_entry.id   b81daeae8893a7cb0303bc9bed39f987
#
_cell.length_a   1.000
_cell.length_b   1.000
_cell.length_c   1.000
_cell.angle_alpha   90.00
_cell.angle_beta   90.00
_cell.angle_gamma   90.00
#
_symmetry.space_group_name_H-M   'P 1'
#
loop_
_entity.id
_entity.type
_entity.pdbx_description
1 polymer ?
#
loop_
_entity_poly.entity_id
_entity_poly.type
_entity_poly.pdbx_seq_one_letter_code
_entity_poly.pdbx_strand_id
1 'polypeptide(L)' 'MAVSYKKLWKLLIDRDMKKKDLAELAGISNFTISKMSAGNNITVEVLGKICGALNCTLDDIMEFIPEDDKKEGETND' A
#
# COMPACT_ATOMS: atom_id res chain seq x y z
N MET A 1 -14.86 -2.59 1.61
CA MET A 1 -13.92 -1.50 1.30
C MET A 1 -12.55 -2.10 0.93
N ALA A 2 -11.99 -1.66 -0.16
CA ALA A 2 -10.70 -2.16 -0.63
C ALA A 2 -9.59 -1.19 -0.28
N VAL A 3 -8.36 -1.69 -0.29
CA VAL A 3 -7.18 -0.87 -0.04
C VAL A 3 -6.35 -0.80 -1.31
N SER A 4 -5.89 0.38 -1.66
CA SER A 4 -5.02 0.58 -2.81
C SER A 4 -3.66 1.10 -2.36
N TYR A 5 -2.61 0.52 -2.93
CA TYR A 5 -1.24 0.97 -2.69
C TYR A 5 -0.63 1.63 -3.92
N LYS A 6 -1.48 2.08 -4.84
CA LYS A 6 -0.99 2.73 -6.06
C LYS A 6 -0.15 3.95 -5.76
N LYS A 7 -0.50 4.68 -4.71
CA LYS A 7 0.30 5.84 -4.30
C LYS A 7 1.72 5.44 -3.95
N LEU A 8 1.87 4.30 -3.28
CA LEU A 8 3.20 3.80 -2.92
C LEU A 8 4.02 3.50 -4.18
N TRP A 9 3.40 2.82 -5.16
CA TRP A 9 4.11 2.49 -6.38
C TRP A 9 4.53 3.74 -7.14
N LYS A 10 3.67 4.76 -7.18
CA LYS A 10 4.01 6.02 -7.81
C LYS A 10 5.15 6.73 -7.07
N LEU A 11 5.11 6.68 -5.74
CA LEU A 11 6.16 7.28 -4.93
C LEU A 11 7.51 6.63 -5.19
N LEU A 12 7.53 5.31 -5.34
CA LEU A 12 8.76 4.59 -5.67
C LEU A 12 9.30 5.02 -7.03
N ILE A 13 8.41 5.17 -8.00
CA ILE A 13 8.80 5.64 -9.33
C ILE A 13 9.42 7.03 -9.23
N ASP A 14 8.77 7.92 -8.49
CA ASP A 14 9.26 9.28 -8.31
C ASP A 14 10.63 9.33 -7.65
N ARG A 15 10.93 8.35 -6.81
CA ARG A 15 12.22 8.26 -6.12
C ARG A 15 13.20 7.34 -6.83
N ASP A 16 12.84 6.87 -8.01
CA ASP A 16 13.70 6.02 -8.81
C ASP A 16 14.08 4.73 -8.05
N MET A 17 13.09 4.17 -7.35
CA MET A 17 13.27 2.95 -6.54
C MET A 17 12.45 1.80 -7.11
N LYS A 18 12.96 0.59 -6.94
CA LYS A 18 12.25 -0.63 -7.28
C LYS A 18 11.61 -1.20 -6.01
N LYS A 19 10.63 -2.10 -6.19
CA LYS A 19 9.98 -2.76 -5.06
C LYS A 19 10.99 -3.52 -4.19
N LYS A 20 11.98 -4.11 -4.82
CA LYS A 20 13.03 -4.82 -4.10
C LYS A 20 13.86 -3.87 -3.23
N ASP A 21 14.11 -2.66 -3.74
CA ASP A 21 14.82 -1.65 -2.95
C ASP A 21 14.01 -1.25 -1.73
N LEU A 22 12.71 -1.12 -1.90
CA LEU A 22 11.82 -0.80 -0.77
C LEU A 22 11.87 -1.91 0.27
N ALA A 23 11.82 -3.16 -0.16
CA ALA A 23 11.84 -4.28 0.77
C ALA A 23 13.10 -4.26 1.62
N GLU A 24 14.24 -4.00 1.00
CA GLU A 24 15.52 -3.92 1.72
C GLU A 24 15.56 -2.74 2.67
N LEU A 25 15.12 -1.58 2.19
CA LEU A 25 15.16 -0.36 3.00
C LEU A 25 14.24 -0.43 4.20
N ALA A 26 13.05 -0.98 4.01
CA ALA A 26 12.05 -1.08 5.07
C ALA A 26 12.25 -2.30 5.97
N GLY A 27 13.10 -3.23 5.56
CA GLY A 27 13.34 -4.45 6.34
C GLY A 27 12.17 -5.41 6.28
N ILE A 28 11.48 -5.50 5.15
CA ILE A 28 10.37 -6.41 4.96
C ILE A 28 10.70 -7.36 3.81
N SER A 29 9.95 -8.48 3.74
CA SER A 29 10.23 -9.50 2.74
C SER A 29 9.63 -9.15 1.39
N ASN A 30 10.19 -9.72 0.33
CA ASN A 30 9.60 -9.60 -1.00
C ASN A 30 8.22 -10.23 -1.06
N PHE A 31 7.98 -11.25 -0.23
CA PHE A 31 6.67 -11.88 -0.12
C PHE A 31 5.63 -10.85 0.35
N THR A 32 5.99 -10.03 1.34
CA THR A 32 5.10 -8.99 1.84
C THR A 32 4.79 -7.98 0.73
N ILE A 33 5.79 -7.59 -0.04
CA ILE A 33 5.59 -6.67 -1.17
C ILE A 33 4.64 -7.30 -2.20
N SER A 34 4.79 -8.59 -2.48
CA SER A 34 3.91 -9.29 -3.40
C SER A 34 2.47 -9.28 -2.91
N LYS A 35 2.26 -9.46 -1.61
CA LYS A 35 0.92 -9.42 -1.02
C LYS A 35 0.30 -8.04 -1.19
N MET A 36 1.09 -6.99 -1.02
CA MET A 36 0.60 -5.63 -1.23
C MET A 36 0.21 -5.40 -2.69
N SER A 37 1.02 -5.91 -3.62
CA SER A 37 0.73 -5.78 -5.05
C SER A 37 -0.56 -6.50 -5.43
N ALA A 38 -0.88 -7.59 -4.71
CA ALA A 38 -2.09 -8.36 -4.95
C ALA A 38 -3.32 -7.76 -4.26
N GLY A 39 -3.14 -6.68 -3.50
CA GLY A 39 -4.25 -6.02 -2.82
C GLY A 39 -4.64 -6.64 -1.49
N ASN A 40 -3.79 -7.49 -0.93
CA ASN A 40 -4.05 -8.10 0.37
C ASN A 40 -3.83 -7.12 1.51
N ASN A 41 -4.49 -7.36 2.62
CA ASN A 41 -4.35 -6.53 3.80
C ASN A 41 -2.98 -6.73 4.42
N ILE A 42 -2.38 -5.63 4.84
CA ILE A 42 -1.04 -5.61 5.44
C ILE A 42 -1.15 -5.01 6.83
N THR A 43 -0.34 -5.50 7.76
CA THR A 43 -0.39 -5.02 9.13
C THR A 43 0.10 -3.58 9.24
N VAL A 44 -0.39 -2.87 10.26
CA VAL A 44 0.04 -1.50 10.53
C VAL A 44 1.53 -1.45 10.81
N GLU A 45 2.06 -2.49 11.44
CA GLU A 45 3.49 -2.57 11.73
C GLU A 45 4.33 -2.49 10.44
N VAL A 46 3.93 -3.25 9.42
CA VAL A 46 4.63 -3.24 8.13
C VAL A 46 4.48 -1.88 7.47
N LEU A 47 3.26 -1.32 7.50
CA LEU A 47 3.02 0.00 6.92
C LEU A 47 3.88 1.05 7.59
N GLY A 48 4.04 0.95 8.91
CA GLY A 48 4.91 1.86 9.65
C GLY A 48 6.36 1.75 9.23
N LYS A 49 6.84 0.53 8.97
CA LYS A 49 8.20 0.34 8.49
C LYS A 49 8.42 1.00 7.13
N ILE A 50 7.43 0.90 6.25
CA ILE A 50 7.50 1.52 4.93
C ILE A 50 7.52 3.05 5.07
N CYS A 51 6.62 3.59 5.90
CA CYS A 51 6.58 5.03 6.11
C CYS A 51 7.89 5.56 6.70
N GLY A 52 8.45 4.83 7.65
CA GLY A 52 9.74 5.21 8.24
C GLY A 52 10.86 5.18 7.23
N ALA A 53 10.89 4.15 6.38
CA ALA A 53 11.92 4.00 5.37
C ALA A 53 11.85 5.10 4.31
N LEU A 54 10.64 5.50 3.93
CA LEU A 54 10.45 6.51 2.89
C LEU A 54 10.25 7.90 3.45
N ASN A 55 10.21 8.03 4.77
CA ASN A 55 10.02 9.31 5.44
C ASN A 55 8.72 9.98 4.96
N CYS A 56 7.62 9.26 5.04
CA CYS A 56 6.32 9.72 4.58
C CYS A 56 5.22 9.24 5.53
N THR A 57 3.98 9.62 5.24
CA THR A 57 2.82 9.22 6.04
C THR A 57 2.04 8.14 5.32
N LEU A 58 1.05 7.55 6.01
CA LEU A 58 0.18 6.54 5.40
C LEU A 58 -0.59 7.10 4.20
N ASP A 59 -1.01 8.37 4.30
CA ASP A 59 -1.73 9.01 3.19
C ASP A 59 -0.91 9.05 1.90
N ASP A 60 0.41 9.01 2.04
CA ASP A 60 1.30 9.07 0.88
C ASP A 60 1.43 7.73 0.18
N ILE A 61 1.06 6.62 0.84
CA ILE A 61 1.32 5.29 0.31
C ILE A 61 0.07 4.44 0.09
N MET A 62 -1.06 4.81 0.69
CA MET A 62 -2.26 3.99 0.57
C MET A 62 -3.52 4.82 0.62
N GLU A 63 -4.62 4.24 0.16
CA GLU A 63 -5.93 4.85 0.30
C GLU A 63 -6.99 3.77 0.33
N PHE A 64 -8.12 4.07 0.95
CA PHE A 64 -9.27 3.18 0.93
C PHE A 64 -10.13 3.50 -0.28
N ILE A 65 -10.56 2.46 -0.99
CA ILE A 65 -11.42 2.61 -2.16
C ILE A 65 -12.82 2.12 -1.76
N PRO A 66 -13.88 2.97 -1.83
CA PRO A 66 -15.24 2.53 -1.51
C PRO A 66 -15.67 1.46 -2.51
N GLU A 67 -16.31 0.50 -2.03
CA GLU A 67 -16.92 -0.49 -2.91
C GLU A 67 -18.19 0.06 -3.48
N ASP A 68 -18.85 0.13 -4.40
CA ASP A 68 -19.94 0.63 -5.01
C ASP A 68 -21.08 0.16 -5.05
N ASP A 69 -20.31 0.64 -5.03
CA ASP A 69 -20.78 0.54 -5.17
C ASP A 69 -21.48 0.10 -5.46
N LYS A 70 -21.66 -0.04 -5.68
CA LYS A 70 -21.86 -0.61 -5.96
C LYS A 70 -22.60 -0.84 -5.58
N LYS A 71 -22.72 -1.11 -5.43
CA LYS A 71 -23.17 -1.44 -5.04
C LYS A 71 -23.90 -1.06 -4.48
N GLU A 72 -23.82 -1.35 -4.68
CA GLU A 72 -24.32 -1.21 -4.14
C GLU A 72 -24.88 -0.98 -3.46
N GLY A 73 -25.32 -1.11 -3.66
CA GLY A 73 -25.79 -1.09 -3.03
C GLY A 73 -26.10 -1.11 -2.20
N GLU A 74 -25.92 -1.52 -2.33
CA GLU A 74 -26.05 -1.63 -1.62
C GLU A 74 -26.27 -1.12 -0.77
N THR A 75 -26.20 -1.34 -0.71
CA THR A 75 -26.30 -0.98 0.02
C THR A 75 -26.45 -0.48 0.81
N ASN A 76 -26.54 -0.78 0.77
CA ASN A 76 -26.62 -0.40 1.37
C ASN A 76 -26.74 -0.04 2.04
N ASP A 77 -26.96 -0.46 1.87
CA ASP A 77 -26.93 -0.17 2.36
C ASP A 77 -27.06 0.31 2.74
#